data_c6f03af8c186aab8231dd37a2728c722
#
_entry.id   c6f03af8c186aab8231dd37a2728c722
#
_cell.length_a   1.000
_cell.length_b   1.000
_cell.length_c   1.000
_cell.angle_alpha   90.00
_cell.angle_beta   90.00
_cell.angle_gamma   90.00
#
_symmetry.space_group_name_H-M   'P 1'
#
loop_
_entity.id
_entity.type
_entity.pdbx_description
1 polymer ?
#
loop_
_entity_poly.entity_id
_entity_poly.type
_entity_poly.pdbx_seq_one_letter_code
_entity_poly.pdbx_strand_id
1 'polypeptide(L)'
;NEIARRSRGTPRVAGRLLRRVRDFEGVLFSKVIDAKAADSALGRLEVDNLGLDAMDKRYLNCIARNYSGGPVGVDTLAAALSEQRDVIEEVIEPYLLQQGFIDRTPRGRMLSLNAYEYLGLKPKKKKAQLEMLSTDERDIYQSVRSDAYDK
;
A
#
# COMPACT_ATOMS: atom_id res chain seq x y z
N ASN A 1 21.69 9.21 3.53
CA ASN A 1 20.67 9.27 4.57
C ASN A 1 19.55 8.23 4.39
N GLU A 2 19.93 7.00 4.01
CA GLU A 2 19.03 5.89 3.70
C GLU A 2 18.09 5.54 4.87
N ILE A 3 18.63 5.48 6.09
CA ILE A 3 17.83 5.19 7.29
C ILE A 3 16.71 6.22 7.49
N ALA A 4 17.03 7.51 7.31
CA ALA A 4 16.02 8.56 7.47
C ALA A 4 14.93 8.47 6.40
N ARG A 5 15.29 8.16 5.16
CA ARG A 5 14.36 8.00 4.05
C ARG A 5 13.35 6.86 4.29
N ARG A 6 13.81 5.74 4.87
CA ARG A 6 12.98 4.55 5.14
C ARG A 6 12.36 4.55 6.54
N SER A 7 12.51 5.63 7.30
CA SER A 7 12.00 5.75 8.68
C SER A 7 10.57 6.26 8.78
N ARG A 8 9.84 6.32 7.68
CA ARG A 8 8.43 6.77 7.65
C ARG A 8 8.24 8.19 8.23
N GLY A 9 9.26 9.06 8.10
CA GLY A 9 9.23 10.41 8.69
C GLY A 9 9.21 10.45 10.21
N THR A 10 9.42 9.31 10.89
CA THR A 10 9.32 9.21 12.34
C THR A 10 10.69 9.06 13.00
N PRO A 11 11.16 10.02 13.83
CA PRO A 11 12.45 9.94 14.51
C PRO A 11 12.63 8.68 15.37
N ARG A 12 11.55 8.19 16.00
CA ARG A 12 11.56 6.94 16.77
C ARG A 12 11.88 5.74 15.89
N VAL A 13 11.30 5.65 14.69
CA VAL A 13 11.56 4.58 13.72
C VAL A 13 13.00 4.69 13.20
N ALA A 14 13.46 5.91 12.86
CA ALA A 14 14.84 6.16 12.43
C ALA A 14 15.85 5.68 13.49
N GLY A 15 15.64 6.02 14.75
CA GLY A 15 16.50 5.60 15.85
C GLY A 15 16.51 4.07 16.08
N ARG A 16 15.35 3.42 15.89
CA ARG A 16 15.25 1.95 15.97
C ARG A 16 15.98 1.27 14.81
N LEU A 17 15.77 1.75 13.58
CA LEU A 17 16.44 1.23 12.39
C LEU A 17 17.96 1.43 12.49
N LEU A 18 18.41 2.60 12.93
CA LEU A 18 19.84 2.88 13.12
C LEU A 18 20.49 1.89 14.11
N ARG A 19 19.84 1.62 15.25
CA ARG A 19 20.34 0.63 16.22
C ARG A 19 20.44 -0.74 15.60
N ARG A 20 19.41 -1.21 14.87
CA ARG A 20 19.41 -2.50 14.19
C ARG A 20 20.48 -2.60 13.11
N VAL A 21 20.64 -1.56 12.28
CA VAL A 21 21.71 -1.51 11.26
C VAL A 21 23.07 -1.63 11.92
N ARG A 22 23.28 -0.94 13.04
CA ARG A 22 24.53 -1.02 13.81
C ARG A 22 24.78 -2.43 14.39
N ASP A 23 23.75 -3.07 14.90
CA ASP A 23 23.84 -4.42 15.45
C ASP A 23 24.19 -5.45 14.35
N PHE A 24 23.66 -5.31 13.15
CA PHE A 24 23.96 -6.19 12.01
C PHE A 24 25.38 -6.03 11.48
N GLU A 25 25.88 -4.80 11.42
CA GLU A 25 27.24 -4.55 10.92
C GLU A 25 28.34 -4.90 11.93
N GLY A 26 27.98 -5.30 13.14
CA GLY A 26 28.94 -5.65 14.19
C GLY A 26 29.88 -4.49 14.57
N VAL A 27 29.43 -3.27 14.30
CA VAL A 27 30.27 -2.08 14.42
C VAL A 27 30.40 -1.66 15.87
N LEU A 28 31.49 -2.07 16.51
CA LEU A 28 31.99 -1.42 17.71
C LEU A 28 32.24 0.05 17.39
N PHE A 29 31.71 0.93 18.14
CA PHE A 29 31.71 2.39 18.31
C PHE A 29 32.57 3.30 17.39
N SER A 30 33.35 2.78 16.43
CA SER A 30 34.37 3.53 15.70
C SER A 30 34.24 3.52 14.16
N LYS A 31 33.32 2.78 13.57
CA LYS A 31 33.13 2.77 12.10
C LYS A 31 31.93 3.61 11.69
N VAL A 32 32.12 4.46 10.71
CA VAL A 32 31.03 5.18 10.05
C VAL A 32 30.24 4.19 9.20
N ILE A 33 28.92 4.10 9.45
CA ILE A 33 28.02 3.30 8.62
C ILE A 33 27.81 4.07 7.31
N ASP A 34 28.32 3.56 6.20
CA ASP A 34 28.11 4.14 4.90
C ASP A 34 26.70 3.80 4.34
N ALA A 35 26.33 4.44 3.22
CA ALA A 35 25.00 4.25 2.62
C ALA A 35 24.79 2.81 2.13
N LYS A 36 25.85 2.13 1.66
CA LYS A 36 25.79 0.77 1.14
C LYS A 36 25.60 -0.25 2.25
N ALA A 37 26.30 -0.09 3.37
CA ALA A 37 26.13 -0.92 4.56
C ALA A 37 24.71 -0.73 5.14
N ALA A 38 24.23 0.51 5.22
CA ALA A 38 22.85 0.80 5.64
C ALA A 38 21.81 0.15 4.73
N ASP A 39 21.98 0.21 3.41
CA ASP A 39 21.08 -0.41 2.44
C ASP A 39 21.06 -1.95 2.58
N SER A 40 22.22 -2.58 2.70
CA SER A 40 22.35 -4.02 2.91
C SER A 40 21.65 -4.48 4.20
N ALA A 41 21.88 -3.76 5.31
CA ALA A 41 21.27 -4.08 6.58
C ALA A 41 19.75 -3.87 6.60
N LEU A 42 19.25 -2.79 5.94
CA LEU A 42 17.82 -2.55 5.78
C LEU A 42 17.15 -3.62 4.91
N GLY A 43 17.84 -4.11 3.88
CA GLY A 43 17.39 -5.27 3.09
C GLY A 43 17.21 -6.52 3.95
N ARG A 44 18.13 -6.81 4.86
CA ARG A 44 18.02 -7.93 5.82
C ARG A 44 16.87 -7.75 6.83
N LEU A 45 16.50 -6.51 7.11
CA LEU A 45 15.34 -6.16 7.94
C LEU A 45 14.04 -6.16 7.16
N GLU A 46 14.09 -6.53 5.87
CA GLU A 46 12.95 -6.54 4.94
C GLU A 46 12.28 -5.17 4.75
N VAL A 47 12.97 -4.08 5.12
CA VAL A 47 12.53 -2.70 4.90
C VAL A 47 12.98 -2.26 3.52
N ASP A 48 12.03 -2.04 2.64
CA ASP A 48 12.31 -1.66 1.27
C ASP A 48 12.63 -0.15 1.09
N ASN A 49 12.80 0.27 -0.16
CA ASN A 49 13.13 1.65 -0.52
C ASN A 49 12.06 2.67 -0.13
N LEU A 50 10.81 2.24 0.02
CA LEU A 50 9.69 3.07 0.45
C LEU A 50 9.43 2.99 1.97
N GLY A 51 10.25 2.22 2.70
CA GLY A 51 10.08 2.02 4.14
C GLY A 51 8.97 1.04 4.53
N LEU A 52 8.48 0.23 3.56
CA LEU A 52 7.53 -0.83 3.85
C LEU A 52 8.28 -2.06 4.39
N ASP A 53 7.76 -2.61 5.48
CA ASP A 53 8.27 -3.85 6.08
C ASP A 53 7.48 -5.09 5.61
N ALA A 54 7.86 -6.26 6.11
CA ALA A 54 7.23 -7.52 5.76
C ALA A 54 5.72 -7.52 6.07
N MET A 55 5.31 -6.88 7.17
CA MET A 55 3.90 -6.85 7.58
C MET A 55 3.07 -5.94 6.67
N ASP A 56 3.59 -4.77 6.28
CA ASP A 56 2.93 -3.90 5.30
C ASP A 56 2.70 -4.62 3.96
N LYS A 57 3.74 -5.31 3.47
CA LYS A 57 3.65 -6.10 2.22
C LYS A 57 2.63 -7.23 2.34
N ARG A 58 2.62 -7.91 3.48
CA ARG A 58 1.65 -8.98 3.77
C ARG A 58 0.23 -8.43 3.82
N TYR A 59 0.03 -7.27 4.44
CA TYR A 59 -1.26 -6.57 4.49
C TYR A 59 -1.77 -6.20 3.10
N LEU A 60 -0.96 -5.53 2.28
CA LEU A 60 -1.32 -5.15 0.91
C LEU A 60 -1.61 -6.37 0.04
N ASN A 61 -0.78 -7.41 0.11
CA ASN A 61 -0.98 -8.66 -0.62
C ASN A 61 -2.27 -9.39 -0.20
N CYS A 62 -2.61 -9.37 1.10
CA CYS A 62 -3.85 -9.95 1.61
C CYS A 62 -5.07 -9.30 0.96
N ILE A 63 -5.14 -7.97 0.92
CA ILE A 63 -6.24 -7.25 0.27
C ILE A 63 -6.26 -7.52 -1.24
N ALA A 64 -5.09 -7.50 -1.90
CA ALA A 64 -5.00 -7.69 -3.35
C ALA A 64 -5.47 -9.08 -3.79
N ARG A 65 -4.97 -10.12 -3.14
CA ARG A 65 -5.14 -11.51 -3.57
C ARG A 65 -6.41 -12.14 -3.03
N ASN A 66 -6.68 -11.96 -1.72
CA ASN A 66 -7.80 -12.64 -1.06
C ASN A 66 -9.12 -11.88 -1.24
N TYR A 67 -9.06 -10.55 -1.36
CA TYR A 67 -10.25 -9.70 -1.41
C TYR A 67 -10.34 -8.87 -2.69
N SER A 68 -9.57 -9.21 -3.72
CA SER A 68 -9.62 -8.56 -5.05
C SER A 68 -9.46 -7.03 -5.01
N GLY A 69 -8.66 -6.53 -4.06
CA GLY A 69 -8.41 -5.11 -3.85
C GLY A 69 -9.40 -4.40 -2.93
N GLY A 70 -10.32 -5.13 -2.33
CA GLY A 70 -11.32 -4.60 -1.40
C GLY A 70 -12.66 -4.23 -2.07
N PRO A 71 -13.61 -3.67 -1.31
CA PRO A 71 -13.50 -3.30 0.10
C PRO A 71 -13.52 -4.48 1.06
N VAL A 72 -12.75 -4.41 2.14
CA VAL A 72 -12.67 -5.44 3.17
C VAL A 72 -12.65 -4.82 4.56
N GLY A 73 -13.40 -5.39 5.50
CA GLY A 73 -13.46 -4.93 6.88
C GLY A 73 -12.17 -5.19 7.66
N VAL A 74 -11.87 -4.34 8.64
CA VAL A 74 -10.65 -4.48 9.46
C VAL A 74 -10.64 -5.79 10.26
N ASP A 75 -11.77 -6.21 10.79
CA ASP A 75 -11.86 -7.45 11.56
C ASP A 75 -11.59 -8.69 10.69
N THR A 76 -12.02 -8.65 9.43
CA THR A 76 -11.71 -9.69 8.43
C THR A 76 -10.21 -9.72 8.12
N LEU A 77 -9.57 -8.55 7.99
CA LEU A 77 -8.13 -8.45 7.78
C LEU A 77 -7.35 -8.92 9.01
N ALA A 78 -7.80 -8.55 10.22
CA ALA A 78 -7.21 -8.98 11.48
C ALA A 78 -7.19 -10.51 11.59
N ALA A 79 -8.32 -11.16 11.30
CA ALA A 79 -8.42 -12.60 11.26
C ALA A 79 -7.52 -13.23 10.18
N ALA A 80 -7.51 -12.69 8.96
CA ALA A 80 -6.71 -13.21 7.85
C ALA A 80 -5.19 -13.08 8.07
N LEU A 81 -4.77 -12.05 8.79
CA LEU A 81 -3.37 -11.78 9.09
C LEU A 81 -2.91 -12.39 10.42
N SER A 82 -3.85 -12.87 11.24
CA SER A 82 -3.62 -13.31 12.63
C SER A 82 -3.01 -12.19 13.48
N GLU A 83 -3.52 -10.97 13.28
CA GLU A 83 -3.10 -9.76 13.99
C GLU A 83 -4.27 -9.16 14.77
N GLN A 84 -3.95 -8.35 15.78
CA GLN A 84 -4.96 -7.60 16.52
C GLN A 84 -5.42 -6.40 15.68
N ARG A 85 -6.69 -6.04 15.79
CA ARG A 85 -7.28 -4.90 15.11
C ARG A 85 -6.50 -3.62 15.36
N ASP A 86 -6.14 -3.35 16.62
CA ASP A 86 -5.42 -2.15 17.03
C ASP A 86 -4.05 -2.05 16.36
N VAL A 87 -3.35 -3.18 16.20
CA VAL A 87 -2.07 -3.24 15.48
C VAL A 87 -2.26 -2.81 14.02
N ILE A 88 -3.33 -3.25 13.39
CA ILE A 88 -3.64 -2.85 12.01
C ILE A 88 -3.94 -1.36 11.95
N GLU A 89 -4.84 -0.85 12.78
CA GLU A 89 -5.32 0.52 12.72
C GLU A 89 -4.29 1.56 13.20
N GLU A 90 -3.44 1.22 14.16
CA GLU A 90 -2.50 2.15 14.79
C GLU A 90 -1.06 2.03 14.28
N VAL A 91 -0.66 0.86 13.78
CA VAL A 91 0.74 0.61 13.39
C VAL A 91 0.90 0.45 11.88
N ILE A 92 0.03 -0.32 11.22
CA ILE A 92 0.16 -0.67 9.79
C ILE A 92 -0.49 0.40 8.91
N GLU A 93 -1.78 0.65 9.11
CA GLU A 93 -2.57 1.51 8.21
C GLU A 93 -2.12 2.98 8.15
N PRO A 94 -1.67 3.64 9.24
CA PRO A 94 -1.35 5.07 9.18
C PRO A 94 -0.32 5.42 8.12
N TYR A 95 0.73 4.61 7.99
CA TYR A 95 1.75 4.84 6.99
C TYR A 95 1.26 4.50 5.57
N LEU A 96 0.52 3.41 5.41
CA LEU A 96 -0.04 3.01 4.11
C LEU A 96 -1.07 4.03 3.59
N LEU A 97 -1.87 4.63 4.48
CA LEU A 97 -2.78 5.73 4.16
C LEU A 97 -2.01 6.99 3.74
N GLN A 98 -0.98 7.36 4.50
CA GLN A 98 -0.14 8.53 4.21
C GLN A 98 0.56 8.41 2.85
N GLN A 99 1.00 7.20 2.49
CA GLN A 99 1.63 6.93 1.20
C GLN A 99 0.61 6.71 0.07
N GLY A 100 -0.68 6.74 0.36
CA GLY A 100 -1.73 6.55 -0.62
C GLY A 100 -1.78 5.13 -1.21
N PHE A 101 -1.41 4.10 -0.44
CA PHE A 101 -1.53 2.71 -0.86
C PHE A 101 -2.92 2.14 -0.59
N ILE A 102 -3.61 2.64 0.42
CA ILE A 102 -4.94 2.21 0.80
C ILE A 102 -5.87 3.40 1.02
N ASP A 103 -7.17 3.16 0.84
CA ASP A 103 -8.24 4.08 1.15
C ASP A 103 -9.17 3.48 2.20
N ARG A 104 -9.61 4.29 3.17
CA ARG A 104 -10.67 3.92 4.11
C ARG A 104 -12.01 4.38 3.54
N THR A 105 -12.90 3.43 3.31
CA THR A 105 -14.27 3.69 2.87
C THR A 105 -15.28 3.21 3.91
N PRO A 106 -16.55 3.65 3.84
CA PRO A 106 -17.60 3.13 4.72
C PRO A 106 -17.79 1.61 4.61
N ARG A 107 -17.41 1.01 3.49
CA ARG A 107 -17.47 -0.44 3.25
C ARG A 107 -16.23 -1.20 3.70
N GLY A 108 -15.16 -0.51 4.08
CA GLY A 108 -13.89 -1.08 4.49
C GLY A 108 -12.68 -0.51 3.75
N ARG A 109 -11.58 -1.25 3.79
CA ARG A 109 -10.28 -0.86 3.23
C ARG A 109 -10.21 -1.31 1.77
N MET A 110 -9.69 -0.43 0.93
CA MET A 110 -9.48 -0.67 -0.50
C MET A 110 -8.05 -0.35 -0.88
N LEU A 111 -7.50 -1.08 -1.85
CA LEU A 111 -6.22 -0.72 -2.47
C LEU A 111 -6.40 0.41 -3.47
N SER A 112 -5.47 1.35 -3.44
CA SER A 112 -5.32 2.38 -4.46
C SER A 112 -4.57 1.85 -5.69
N LEU A 113 -4.51 2.64 -6.75
CA LEU A 113 -3.70 2.33 -7.94
C LEU A 113 -2.21 2.21 -7.60
N ASN A 114 -1.71 3.07 -6.71
CA ASN A 114 -0.31 3.04 -6.26
C ASN A 114 0.07 1.69 -5.62
N ALA A 115 -0.87 1.08 -4.86
CA ALA A 115 -0.64 -0.24 -4.28
C ALA A 115 -0.56 -1.34 -5.34
N TYR A 116 -1.39 -1.28 -6.37
CA TYR A 116 -1.33 -2.22 -7.48
C TYR A 116 -0.02 -2.11 -8.25
N GLU A 117 0.45 -0.90 -8.53
CA GLU A 117 1.74 -0.65 -9.19
C GLU A 117 2.89 -1.17 -8.34
N TYR A 118 2.89 -0.87 -7.05
CA TYR A 118 3.89 -1.35 -6.10
C TYR A 118 3.96 -2.89 -6.04
N LEU A 119 2.81 -3.55 -6.04
CA LEU A 119 2.72 -5.02 -6.01
C LEU A 119 2.98 -5.67 -7.38
N GLY A 120 3.13 -4.88 -8.45
CA GLY A 120 3.24 -5.38 -9.82
C GLY A 120 1.98 -6.09 -10.31
N LEU A 121 0.83 -5.74 -9.77
CA LEU A 121 -0.46 -6.35 -10.08
C LEU A 121 -1.32 -5.41 -10.93
N LYS A 122 -2.16 -6.00 -11.78
CA LYS A 122 -3.17 -5.21 -12.50
C LYS A 122 -4.45 -5.10 -11.65
N PRO A 123 -5.04 -3.90 -11.49
CA PRO A 123 -6.32 -3.76 -10.82
C PRO A 123 -7.38 -4.60 -11.54
N LYS A 124 -8.12 -5.41 -10.81
CA LYS A 124 -9.26 -6.13 -11.39
C LYS A 124 -10.33 -5.09 -11.73
N LYS A 125 -10.60 -4.88 -13.01
CA LYS A 125 -11.71 -4.01 -13.47
C LYS A 125 -13.00 -4.56 -12.86
N LYS A 126 -13.65 -3.79 -11.99
CA LYS A 126 -15.00 -4.14 -11.52
C LYS A 126 -15.94 -4.06 -12.72
N LYS A 127 -16.66 -5.16 -13.05
CA LYS A 127 -17.67 -5.19 -14.12
C LYS A 127 -18.67 -4.03 -14.04
N ALA A 128 -19.00 -3.56 -12.84
CA ALA A 128 -19.91 -2.44 -12.62
C ALA A 128 -19.44 -1.08 -13.21
N GLN A 129 -18.13 -0.83 -13.29
CA GLN A 129 -17.63 0.41 -13.89
C GLN A 129 -17.66 0.37 -15.43
N LEU A 130 -17.55 -0.82 -16.03
CA LEU A 130 -17.68 -1.02 -17.48
C LEU A 130 -19.15 -0.93 -17.92
N GLU A 131 -20.09 -1.35 -17.10
CA GLU A 131 -21.52 -1.21 -17.38
C GLU A 131 -21.98 0.26 -17.30
N MET A 132 -21.48 1.05 -16.32
CA MET A 132 -21.79 2.49 -16.26
C MET A 132 -21.23 3.26 -17.46
N LEU A 133 -19.97 3.00 -17.85
CA LEU A 133 -19.39 3.67 -19.03
C LEU A 133 -20.03 3.24 -20.34
N SER A 134 -20.51 2.01 -20.44
CA SER A 134 -21.22 1.52 -21.65
C SER A 134 -22.66 2.02 -21.74
N THR A 135 -23.26 2.45 -20.64
CA THR A 135 -24.61 3.04 -20.62
C THR A 135 -24.57 4.49 -21.07
N ASP A 136 -23.61 5.28 -20.57
CA ASP A 136 -23.46 6.68 -20.97
C ASP A 136 -23.13 6.85 -22.47
N GLU A 137 -22.34 5.98 -23.07
CA GLU A 137 -22.06 6.03 -24.51
C GLU A 137 -23.25 5.62 -25.36
N ARG A 138 -24.12 4.71 -24.91
CA ARG A 138 -25.35 4.32 -25.67
C ARG A 138 -26.41 5.39 -25.61
N ASP A 139 -26.57 6.05 -24.48
CA ASP A 139 -27.56 7.13 -24.34
C ASP A 139 -27.19 8.37 -25.16
N ILE A 140 -25.88 8.67 -25.26
CA ILE A 140 -25.39 9.75 -26.14
C ILE A 140 -25.63 9.41 -27.63
N TYR A 141 -25.43 8.16 -28.03
CA TYR A 141 -25.66 7.74 -29.44
C TYR A 141 -27.13 7.71 -29.82
N GLN A 142 -28.04 7.42 -28.88
CA GLN A 142 -29.47 7.44 -29.13
C GLN A 142 -30.04 8.86 -29.18
N SER A 143 -29.58 9.79 -28.35
CA SER A 143 -30.00 11.19 -28.37
C SER A 143 -29.61 11.92 -29.65
N VAL A 144 -28.42 11.63 -30.20
CA VAL A 144 -27.94 12.22 -31.46
C VAL A 144 -28.71 11.70 -32.69
N ARG A 145 -29.30 10.50 -32.61
CA ARG A 145 -30.02 9.89 -33.70
C ARG A 145 -31.49 10.33 -33.79
N SER A 146 -32.11 10.74 -32.69
CA SER A 146 -33.46 11.24 -32.66
C SER A 146 -33.58 12.65 -33.26
N ASP A 147 -32.54 13.48 -33.11
CA ASP A 147 -32.50 14.85 -33.62
C ASP A 147 -32.19 14.93 -35.13
N ALA A 148 -31.80 13.84 -35.76
CA ALA A 148 -31.44 13.78 -37.18
C ALA A 148 -32.61 13.42 -38.12
N TYR A 149 -33.78 13.03 -37.59
CA TYR A 149 -34.93 12.58 -38.41
C TYR A 149 -36.18 13.49 -38.35
N ASP A 150 -36.07 14.67 -37.69
CA ASP A 150 -37.18 15.63 -37.59
C ASP A 150 -36.87 16.92 -38.36
N LYS A 151 -36.56 16.80 -39.65
CA LYS A 151 -36.58 17.91 -40.64
C LYS A 151 -37.00 17.40 -41.99
#